data_3195b6abd7dd4358265c305dc37fdeb0
#
_entry.id   3195b6abd7dd4358265c305dc37fdeb0
#
_cell.length_a   1.000
_cell.length_b   1.000
_cell.length_c   1.000
_cell.angle_alpha   90.00
_cell.angle_beta   90.00
_cell.angle_gamma   90.00
#
_symmetry.space_group_name_H-M   'P 1'
#
loop_
_entity.id
_entity.type
_entity.pdbx_description
1 polymer ?
#
loop_
_entity_poly.entity_id
_entity_poly.type
_entity_poly.pdbx_seq_one_letter_code
_entity_poly.pdbx_strand_id
1 'polypeptide(L)'
;MDRILERAGSSLLERRMFAKFHGLRDSPTLAPDESMEELLVGAGRDALGGRRADVVLYGHSQSVQGFACGPGFAQRLRGSLGLADAGFYGVSQINCVSVLRALEMARSYHSRPAARPGERVLVLGGDHGSVADAARIVPRVTVAGDAAVAVVVHSSDVNDVPRYRYLSGGALRDGRFHRTLRMTPKELSLFSQSCVGHLVTAMREAVDGAGIGFPDIDWIMPDLSSALFWRNFCRETGIQQERICLDLLPERGHNNGVDALSALQHADMTGQLQPGDRIALVALGPGAYFQVVLVEFTPESSVDLSWESAPEESTE
;
A
#
# COMPACT_ATOMS: atom_id res chain seq x y z
N MET A 1 7.81 -13.22 13.31
CA MET A 1 8.35 -12.06 14.05
C MET A 1 9.37 -12.46 15.11
N ASP A 2 9.05 -13.29 16.08
CA ASP A 2 9.96 -13.63 17.21
C ASP A 2 11.35 -14.09 16.81
N ARG A 3 11.47 -14.95 15.79
CA ARG A 3 12.77 -15.40 15.28
C ARG A 3 13.64 -14.26 14.72
N ILE A 4 13.02 -13.24 14.10
CA ILE A 4 13.75 -12.06 13.59
C ILE A 4 14.30 -11.26 14.77
N LEU A 5 13.46 -10.98 15.75
CA LEU A 5 13.84 -10.21 16.94
C LEU A 5 14.92 -10.94 17.77
N GLU A 6 14.81 -12.27 17.89
CA GLU A 6 15.78 -13.10 18.61
C GLU A 6 17.15 -13.08 17.93
N ARG A 7 17.21 -13.30 16.60
CA ARG A 7 18.45 -13.24 15.84
C ARG A 7 19.09 -11.84 15.83
N ALA A 8 18.27 -10.81 15.96
CA ALA A 8 18.73 -9.42 16.11
C ALA A 8 19.13 -9.05 17.56
N GLY A 9 19.07 -9.98 18.51
CA GLY A 9 19.48 -9.76 19.89
C GLY A 9 18.47 -9.01 20.76
N SER A 10 17.20 -8.91 20.34
CA SER A 10 16.15 -8.26 21.12
C SER A 10 15.83 -9.04 22.40
N SER A 11 15.66 -8.31 23.50
CA SER A 11 15.28 -8.90 24.79
C SER A 11 13.87 -9.49 24.75
N LEU A 12 13.59 -10.45 25.66
CA LEU A 12 12.25 -11.02 25.85
C LEU A 12 11.19 -9.95 26.13
N LEU A 13 11.58 -8.89 26.87
CA LEU A 13 10.67 -7.78 27.17
C LEU A 13 10.30 -7.01 25.90
N GLU A 14 11.27 -6.67 25.06
CA GLU A 14 11.02 -5.99 23.78
C GLU A 14 10.14 -6.84 22.86
N ARG A 15 10.42 -8.16 22.74
CA ARG A 15 9.59 -9.07 21.93
C ARG A 15 8.14 -9.08 22.41
N ARG A 16 7.89 -9.13 23.71
CA ARG A 16 6.54 -9.05 24.30
C ARG A 16 5.87 -7.70 24.06
N MET A 17 6.64 -6.62 24.00
CA MET A 17 6.10 -5.29 23.69
C MET A 17 5.55 -5.21 22.28
N PHE A 18 6.22 -5.76 21.28
CA PHE A 18 5.71 -5.80 19.91
C PHE A 18 4.36 -6.51 19.82
N ALA A 19 4.23 -7.67 20.45
CA ALA A 19 2.96 -8.39 20.46
C ALA A 19 1.85 -7.64 21.24
N LYS A 20 2.15 -7.19 22.47
CA LYS A 20 1.14 -6.65 23.39
C LYS A 20 0.66 -5.24 23.02
N PHE A 21 1.57 -4.36 22.61
CA PHE A 21 1.26 -2.94 22.37
C PHE A 21 1.07 -2.60 20.90
N HIS A 22 1.88 -3.22 20.03
CA HIS A 22 1.83 -2.96 18.60
C HIS A 22 0.90 -3.93 17.85
N GLY A 23 0.48 -5.03 18.49
CA GLY A 23 -0.45 -6.02 17.91
C GLY A 23 0.19 -6.96 16.89
N LEU A 24 1.53 -7.00 16.83
CA LEU A 24 2.28 -7.82 15.88
C LEU A 24 2.46 -9.24 16.41
N ARG A 25 2.02 -10.24 15.67
CA ARG A 25 2.28 -11.66 15.96
C ARG A 25 3.28 -12.25 14.99
N ASP A 26 3.04 -12.05 13.71
CA ASP A 26 3.86 -12.57 12.64
C ASP A 26 4.41 -11.46 11.75
N SER A 27 5.48 -11.77 11.03
CA SER A 27 6.09 -10.93 10.02
C SER A 27 6.60 -11.87 8.92
N PRO A 28 5.84 -12.10 7.86
CA PRO A 28 6.19 -13.00 6.77
C PRO A 28 7.49 -12.56 6.09
N THR A 29 8.32 -13.52 5.74
CA THR A 29 9.56 -13.30 5.01
C THR A 29 9.67 -14.30 3.87
N LEU A 30 10.28 -13.90 2.79
CA LEU A 30 10.62 -14.78 1.69
C LEU A 30 11.49 -15.96 2.19
N ALA A 31 11.18 -17.16 1.71
CA ALA A 31 12.04 -18.30 1.89
C ALA A 31 13.35 -18.13 1.07
N PRO A 32 14.43 -18.90 1.38
CA PRO A 32 15.70 -18.75 0.68
C PRO A 32 15.65 -18.99 -0.82
N ASP A 33 14.67 -19.74 -1.30
CA ASP A 33 14.40 -20.09 -2.70
C ASP A 33 13.35 -19.20 -3.36
N GLU A 34 12.74 -18.29 -2.63
CA GLU A 34 11.77 -17.30 -3.13
C GLU A 34 12.45 -15.95 -3.43
N SER A 35 11.94 -15.23 -4.41
CA SER A 35 12.46 -13.92 -4.78
C SER A 35 11.38 -12.84 -4.80
N MET A 36 11.77 -11.61 -4.49
CA MET A 36 10.89 -10.45 -4.64
C MET A 36 10.45 -10.24 -6.08
N GLU A 37 11.31 -10.59 -7.05
CA GLU A 37 10.99 -10.49 -8.47
C GLU A 37 9.81 -11.40 -8.83
N GLU A 38 9.78 -12.63 -8.32
CA GLU A 38 8.67 -13.57 -8.53
C GLU A 38 7.36 -13.08 -7.89
N LEU A 39 7.41 -12.53 -6.66
CA LEU A 39 6.24 -11.93 -6.03
C LEU A 39 5.69 -10.75 -6.84
N LEU A 40 6.56 -9.86 -7.32
CA LEU A 40 6.16 -8.72 -8.14
C LEU A 40 5.57 -9.16 -9.48
N VAL A 41 6.14 -10.20 -10.10
CA VAL A 41 5.61 -10.78 -11.35
C VAL A 41 4.25 -11.40 -11.11
N GLY A 42 4.07 -12.17 -10.03
CA GLY A 42 2.79 -12.75 -9.65
C GLY A 42 1.72 -11.67 -9.47
N ALA A 43 1.96 -10.72 -8.58
CA ALA A 43 1.04 -9.60 -8.33
C ALA A 43 0.74 -8.80 -9.60
N GLY A 44 1.76 -8.53 -10.42
CA GLY A 44 1.60 -7.78 -11.67
C GLY A 44 0.74 -8.53 -12.69
N ARG A 45 0.90 -9.84 -12.84
CA ARG A 45 0.07 -10.67 -13.73
C ARG A 45 -1.39 -10.70 -13.29
N ASP A 46 -1.62 -10.87 -12.00
CA ASP A 46 -2.97 -10.86 -11.42
C ASP A 46 -3.66 -9.51 -11.68
N ALA A 47 -2.99 -8.40 -11.39
CA ALA A 47 -3.54 -7.08 -11.62
C ALA A 47 -3.78 -6.76 -13.10
N LEU A 48 -2.89 -7.20 -13.99
CA LEU A 48 -3.04 -6.99 -15.43
C LEU A 48 -4.21 -7.81 -16.01
N GLY A 49 -4.47 -9.02 -15.51
CA GLY A 49 -5.52 -9.88 -16.03
C GLY A 49 -5.41 -10.11 -17.55
N GLY A 50 -4.19 -10.25 -18.08
CA GLY A 50 -3.90 -10.37 -19.51
C GLY A 50 -3.87 -9.06 -20.30
N ARG A 51 -4.15 -7.93 -19.67
CA ARG A 51 -4.09 -6.59 -20.28
C ARG A 51 -2.64 -6.10 -20.40
N ARG A 52 -2.40 -5.09 -21.23
CA ARG A 52 -1.09 -4.42 -21.35
C ARG A 52 -1.05 -3.16 -20.48
N ALA A 53 0.16 -2.76 -20.12
CA ALA A 53 0.44 -1.44 -19.54
C ALA A 53 1.54 -0.75 -20.37
N ASP A 54 1.45 0.58 -20.46
CA ASP A 54 2.37 1.43 -21.22
C ASP A 54 3.54 1.88 -20.33
N VAL A 55 3.30 1.94 -19.01
CA VAL A 55 4.28 2.33 -18.01
C VAL A 55 4.17 1.42 -16.80
N VAL A 56 5.33 1.10 -16.22
CA VAL A 56 5.47 0.43 -14.93
C VAL A 56 6.11 1.42 -13.96
N LEU A 57 5.45 1.68 -12.83
CA LEU A 57 5.98 2.44 -11.70
C LEU A 57 6.27 1.45 -10.56
N TYR A 58 7.51 1.35 -10.13
CA TYR A 58 7.90 0.46 -9.05
C TYR A 58 8.19 1.25 -7.77
N GLY A 59 7.28 1.18 -6.80
CA GLY A 59 7.41 1.79 -5.48
C GLY A 59 8.10 0.86 -4.48
N HIS A 60 9.15 1.35 -3.82
CA HIS A 60 9.83 0.60 -2.76
C HIS A 60 10.44 1.55 -1.72
N SER A 61 10.54 1.07 -0.48
CA SER A 61 11.04 1.84 0.65
C SER A 61 12.55 1.73 0.83
N GLN A 62 13.11 0.57 0.51
CA GLN A 62 14.50 0.23 0.77
C GLN A 62 15.44 0.90 -0.24
N SER A 63 16.38 1.69 0.25
CA SER A 63 17.38 2.36 -0.61
C SER A 63 18.28 1.38 -1.36
N VAL A 64 18.46 0.16 -0.84
CA VAL A 64 19.29 -0.89 -1.42
C VAL A 64 18.52 -1.89 -2.29
N GLN A 65 17.22 -1.71 -2.46
CA GLN A 65 16.35 -2.64 -3.19
C GLN A 65 16.85 -2.91 -4.62
N GLY A 66 17.33 -1.87 -5.31
CA GLY A 66 17.88 -2.02 -6.66
C GLY A 66 19.08 -2.96 -6.73
N PHE A 67 19.90 -3.01 -5.67
CA PHE A 67 21.04 -3.92 -5.58
C PHE A 67 20.59 -5.35 -5.25
N ALA A 68 19.61 -5.52 -4.39
CA ALA A 68 19.04 -6.82 -4.04
C ALA A 68 18.39 -7.50 -5.26
N CYS A 69 17.78 -6.71 -6.15
CA CYS A 69 17.17 -7.21 -7.40
C CYS A 69 18.20 -7.47 -8.52
N GLY A 70 19.44 -7.00 -8.37
CA GLY A 70 20.55 -7.23 -9.31
C GLY A 70 20.44 -6.49 -10.65
N PRO A 71 21.47 -6.63 -11.49
CA PRO A 71 21.52 -6.01 -12.81
C PRO A 71 20.39 -6.49 -13.72
N GLY A 72 19.82 -5.56 -14.52
CA GLY A 72 18.76 -5.89 -15.49
C GLY A 72 17.39 -6.21 -14.86
N PHE A 73 17.18 -5.97 -13.57
CA PHE A 73 15.92 -6.22 -12.88
C PHE A 73 14.71 -5.65 -13.64
N ALA A 74 14.75 -4.36 -14.02
CA ALA A 74 13.65 -3.73 -14.75
C ALA A 74 13.36 -4.42 -16.10
N GLN A 75 14.39 -4.91 -16.78
CA GLN A 75 14.25 -5.63 -18.06
C GLN A 75 13.63 -7.01 -17.86
N ARG A 76 14.12 -7.77 -16.87
CA ARG A 76 13.57 -9.10 -16.56
C ARG A 76 12.12 -9.00 -16.11
N LEU A 77 11.82 -8.08 -15.20
CA LEU A 77 10.46 -7.87 -14.69
C LEU A 77 9.48 -7.55 -15.81
N ARG A 78 9.81 -6.58 -16.68
CA ARG A 78 8.98 -6.26 -17.85
C ARG A 78 8.85 -7.44 -18.80
N GLY A 79 9.93 -8.16 -19.08
CA GLY A 79 9.91 -9.36 -19.92
C GLY A 79 8.98 -10.44 -19.36
N SER A 80 9.08 -10.73 -18.07
CA SER A 80 8.21 -11.70 -17.38
C SER A 80 6.73 -11.31 -17.34
N LEU A 81 6.44 -10.00 -17.39
CA LEU A 81 5.07 -9.46 -17.45
C LEU A 81 4.54 -9.31 -18.89
N GLY A 82 5.35 -9.60 -19.92
CA GLY A 82 4.96 -9.33 -21.31
C GLY A 82 4.91 -7.84 -21.68
N LEU A 83 5.63 -6.98 -20.94
CA LEU A 83 5.63 -5.53 -21.04
C LEU A 83 7.00 -4.99 -21.52
N ALA A 84 7.67 -5.67 -22.44
CA ALA A 84 9.04 -5.34 -22.86
C ALA A 84 9.19 -3.89 -23.34
N ASP A 85 8.17 -3.34 -24.00
CA ASP A 85 8.15 -1.98 -24.55
C ASP A 85 7.67 -0.91 -23.56
N ALA A 86 7.17 -1.29 -22.37
CA ALA A 86 6.68 -0.35 -21.39
C ALA A 86 7.82 0.50 -20.78
N GLY A 87 7.55 1.78 -20.52
CA GLY A 87 8.43 2.59 -19.68
C GLY A 87 8.55 1.99 -18.27
N PHE A 88 9.73 2.08 -17.64
CA PHE A 88 9.92 1.60 -16.27
C PHE A 88 10.61 2.67 -15.43
N TYR A 89 9.98 3.01 -14.29
CA TYR A 89 10.48 4.03 -13.38
C TYR A 89 10.39 3.56 -11.93
N GLY A 90 11.48 3.74 -11.17
CA GLY A 90 11.50 3.50 -9.73
C GLY A 90 11.02 4.73 -8.95
N VAL A 91 10.20 4.49 -7.93
CA VAL A 91 9.74 5.50 -6.96
C VAL A 91 10.25 5.10 -5.59
N SER A 92 11.25 5.81 -5.09
CA SER A 92 11.96 5.43 -3.86
C SER A 92 12.48 6.66 -3.10
N GLN A 93 13.21 6.42 -1.99
CA GLN A 93 13.84 7.44 -1.12
C GLN A 93 12.83 8.30 -0.32
N ILE A 94 11.59 7.87 -0.25
CA ILE A 94 10.52 8.47 0.54
C ILE A 94 9.90 7.44 1.50
N ASN A 95 10.62 6.36 1.77
CA ASN A 95 10.23 5.27 2.66
C ASN A 95 8.86 4.66 2.28
N CYS A 96 8.06 4.25 3.27
CA CYS A 96 6.82 3.50 3.09
C CYS A 96 5.71 4.23 2.30
N VAL A 97 5.88 5.51 1.96
CA VAL A 97 4.91 6.23 1.10
C VAL A 97 5.14 6.03 -0.39
N SER A 98 6.21 5.31 -0.79
CA SER A 98 6.62 5.17 -2.20
C SER A 98 5.53 4.61 -3.10
N VAL A 99 4.77 3.64 -2.64
CA VAL A 99 3.71 2.98 -3.44
C VAL A 99 2.53 3.90 -3.65
N LEU A 100 2.03 4.56 -2.59
CA LEU A 100 0.94 5.54 -2.74
C LEU A 100 1.40 6.77 -3.55
N ARG A 101 2.67 7.16 -3.45
CA ARG A 101 3.23 8.20 -4.31
C ARG A 101 3.27 7.76 -5.78
N ALA A 102 3.55 6.49 -6.06
CA ALA A 102 3.48 5.95 -7.41
C ALA A 102 2.06 6.00 -7.98
N LEU A 103 1.01 5.79 -7.16
CA LEU A 103 -0.38 6.01 -7.57
C LEU A 103 -0.64 7.47 -7.98
N GLU A 104 -0.15 8.45 -7.19
CA GLU A 104 -0.25 9.87 -7.53
C GLU A 104 0.50 10.21 -8.83
N MET A 105 1.65 9.60 -9.05
CA MET A 105 2.40 9.76 -10.29
C MET A 105 1.64 9.14 -11.48
N ALA A 106 0.99 7.98 -11.31
CA ALA A 106 0.14 7.38 -12.33
C ALA A 106 -1.04 8.28 -12.69
N ARG A 107 -1.70 8.88 -11.68
CA ARG A 107 -2.75 9.88 -11.91
C ARG A 107 -2.23 11.08 -12.72
N SER A 108 -1.08 11.62 -12.31
CA SER A 108 -0.45 12.74 -13.02
C SER A 108 -0.06 12.37 -14.45
N TYR A 109 0.37 11.13 -14.68
CA TYR A 109 0.65 10.62 -16.03
C TYR A 109 -0.60 10.65 -16.92
N HIS A 110 -1.75 10.22 -16.41
CA HIS A 110 -3.01 10.28 -17.16
C HIS A 110 -3.55 11.70 -17.35
N SER A 111 -3.17 12.67 -16.50
CA SER A 111 -3.59 14.06 -16.62
C SER A 111 -2.70 14.89 -17.56
N ARG A 112 -1.67 14.33 -18.17
CA ARG A 112 -0.78 15.07 -19.08
C ARG A 112 -1.48 15.40 -20.41
N PRO A 113 -1.13 16.51 -21.10
CA PRO A 113 -1.74 16.88 -22.39
C PRO A 113 -1.59 15.84 -23.50
N ALA A 114 -0.54 15.01 -23.43
CA ALA A 114 -0.25 13.94 -24.39
C ALA A 114 -0.80 12.56 -23.94
N ALA A 115 -1.71 12.53 -22.97
CA ALA A 115 -2.37 11.29 -22.57
C ALA A 115 -3.23 10.75 -23.71
N ARG A 116 -3.14 9.46 -23.95
CA ARG A 116 -3.93 8.78 -24.99
C ARG A 116 -5.02 7.93 -24.33
N PRO A 117 -6.21 7.86 -24.94
CA PRO A 117 -7.25 6.93 -24.49
C PRO A 117 -6.72 5.49 -24.41
N GLY A 118 -7.09 4.78 -23.39
CA GLY A 118 -6.71 3.37 -23.19
C GLY A 118 -5.32 3.12 -22.63
N GLU A 119 -4.50 4.17 -22.40
CA GLU A 119 -3.23 4.00 -21.70
C GLU A 119 -3.43 3.45 -20.30
N ARG A 120 -2.52 2.55 -19.88
CA ARG A 120 -2.53 1.96 -18.53
C ARG A 120 -1.16 2.10 -17.88
N VAL A 121 -1.17 2.40 -16.60
CA VAL A 121 0.01 2.42 -15.74
C VAL A 121 -0.12 1.25 -14.76
N LEU A 122 0.85 0.35 -14.76
CA LEU A 122 0.99 -0.66 -13.72
C LEU A 122 1.82 -0.08 -12.58
N VAL A 123 1.22 0.08 -11.42
CA VAL A 123 1.93 0.39 -10.18
C VAL A 123 2.26 -0.92 -9.48
N LEU A 124 3.53 -1.19 -9.28
CA LEU A 124 4.05 -2.30 -8.49
C LEU A 124 4.59 -1.75 -7.17
N GLY A 125 4.28 -2.41 -6.08
CA GLY A 125 4.85 -2.15 -4.78
C GLY A 125 5.46 -3.39 -4.20
N GLY A 126 6.64 -3.27 -3.57
CA GLY A 126 7.23 -4.40 -2.88
C GLY A 126 8.59 -4.08 -2.33
N ASP A 127 8.81 -4.59 -1.12
CA ASP A 127 10.08 -4.47 -0.42
C ASP A 127 10.52 -5.84 0.05
N HIS A 128 11.73 -6.21 -0.34
CA HIS A 128 12.44 -7.31 0.28
C HIS A 128 13.16 -6.78 1.51
N GLY A 129 12.78 -7.25 2.67
CA GLY A 129 13.34 -6.79 3.95
C GLY A 129 14.79 -7.10 4.17
N SER A 130 15.49 -7.30 3.09
CA SER A 130 16.93 -7.33 2.92
C SER A 130 17.72 -8.42 3.66
N VAL A 131 18.94 -8.27 3.46
CA VAL A 131 20.14 -9.00 3.81
C VAL A 131 20.37 -9.26 5.32
N ALA A 132 19.69 -8.60 6.23
CA ALA A 132 19.87 -8.81 7.66
C ALA A 132 18.59 -8.53 8.47
N ASP A 133 18.27 -9.39 9.41
CA ASP A 133 17.08 -9.26 10.29
C ASP A 133 17.04 -7.91 11.03
N ALA A 134 18.19 -7.38 11.43
CA ALA A 134 18.26 -6.10 12.09
C ALA A 134 17.74 -4.93 11.24
N ALA A 135 17.83 -5.03 9.92
CA ALA A 135 17.32 -4.01 9.00
C ALA A 135 15.78 -4.02 8.88
N ARG A 136 15.14 -5.12 9.29
CA ARG A 136 13.67 -5.25 9.35
C ARG A 136 13.06 -4.57 10.56
N ILE A 137 13.86 -4.29 11.58
CA ILE A 137 13.36 -3.79 12.86
C ILE A 137 13.37 -2.27 12.86
N VAL A 138 12.20 -1.67 12.92
CA VAL A 138 12.04 -0.25 13.28
C VAL A 138 11.91 -0.21 14.81
N PRO A 139 12.94 0.28 15.54
CA PRO A 139 12.99 0.19 16.99
C PRO A 139 11.75 0.77 17.65
N ARG A 140 11.12 0.02 18.53
CA ARG A 140 9.91 0.40 19.29
C ARG A 140 8.67 0.68 18.45
N VAL A 141 8.65 0.30 17.18
CA VAL A 141 7.54 0.55 16.27
C VAL A 141 7.04 -0.74 15.64
N THR A 142 7.87 -1.41 14.83
CA THR A 142 7.43 -2.55 14.05
C THR A 142 8.57 -3.45 13.60
N VAL A 143 8.21 -4.59 13.01
CA VAL A 143 9.12 -5.52 12.32
C VAL A 143 8.60 -5.71 10.90
N ALA A 144 9.38 -5.30 9.91
CA ALA A 144 8.99 -5.38 8.50
C ALA A 144 9.08 -6.80 7.94
N GLY A 145 8.04 -7.21 7.22
CA GLY A 145 7.98 -8.42 6.41
C GLY A 145 8.34 -8.17 4.95
N ASP A 146 8.12 -9.18 4.13
CA ASP A 146 8.24 -9.14 2.67
C ASP A 146 6.86 -9.32 2.04
N ALA A 147 6.49 -8.46 1.14
CA ALA A 147 5.24 -8.55 0.38
C ALA A 147 5.33 -7.77 -0.92
N ALA A 148 4.45 -8.10 -1.88
CA ALA A 148 4.27 -7.35 -3.11
C ALA A 148 2.78 -7.09 -3.37
N VAL A 149 2.49 -5.96 -4.00
CA VAL A 149 1.16 -5.59 -4.51
C VAL A 149 1.28 -5.02 -5.91
N ALA A 150 0.17 -5.05 -6.64
CA ALA A 150 0.05 -4.42 -7.94
C ALA A 150 -1.32 -3.78 -8.14
N VAL A 151 -1.35 -2.64 -8.83
CA VAL A 151 -2.57 -1.94 -9.22
C VAL A 151 -2.43 -1.44 -10.65
N VAL A 152 -3.45 -1.64 -11.47
CA VAL A 152 -3.56 -1.01 -12.79
C VAL A 152 -4.35 0.27 -12.66
N VAL A 153 -3.74 1.37 -13.08
CA VAL A 153 -4.37 2.70 -13.13
C VAL A 153 -4.63 3.07 -14.59
N HIS A 154 -5.84 3.51 -14.89
CA HIS A 154 -6.24 3.99 -16.21
C HIS A 154 -7.16 5.20 -16.09
N SER A 155 -7.36 5.94 -17.18
CA SER A 155 -8.31 7.04 -17.23
C SER A 155 -9.75 6.52 -17.38
N SER A 156 -10.72 7.37 -17.06
CA SER A 156 -12.15 7.04 -17.11
C SER A 156 -12.74 6.89 -18.52
N ASP A 157 -11.96 7.17 -19.56
CA ASP A 157 -12.35 7.03 -20.96
C ASP A 157 -12.16 5.61 -21.53
N VAL A 158 -11.69 4.69 -20.70
CA VAL A 158 -11.61 3.28 -21.05
C VAL A 158 -12.95 2.62 -20.73
N ASN A 159 -13.44 1.76 -21.63
CA ASN A 159 -14.66 0.96 -21.41
C ASN A 159 -14.48 -0.15 -20.34
N ASP A 160 -13.70 0.15 -19.32
CA ASP A 160 -13.37 -0.72 -18.21
C ASP A 160 -13.93 -0.04 -16.95
N VAL A 161 -14.92 -0.61 -16.31
CA VAL A 161 -15.48 -0.04 -15.07
C VAL A 161 -14.41 -0.17 -13.99
N PRO A 162 -13.92 0.93 -13.42
CA PRO A 162 -12.89 0.84 -12.38
C PRO A 162 -13.50 0.27 -11.10
N ARG A 163 -12.79 -0.67 -10.46
CA ARG A 163 -13.21 -1.17 -9.15
C ARG A 163 -13.09 -0.12 -8.05
N TYR A 164 -12.17 0.81 -8.23
CA TYR A 164 -11.96 1.95 -7.33
C TYR A 164 -11.79 3.21 -8.15
N ARG A 165 -12.52 4.25 -7.80
CA ARG A 165 -12.42 5.57 -8.42
C ARG A 165 -11.55 6.48 -7.54
N TYR A 166 -10.48 7.02 -8.09
CA TYR A 166 -9.68 8.03 -7.41
C TYR A 166 -10.50 9.31 -7.17
N LEU A 167 -10.48 9.82 -5.95
CA LEU A 167 -11.15 11.08 -5.58
C LEU A 167 -10.14 12.22 -5.43
N SER A 168 -9.14 12.03 -4.57
CA SER A 168 -8.13 13.04 -4.27
C SER A 168 -6.94 12.43 -3.54
N GLY A 169 -5.92 13.24 -3.26
CA GLY A 169 -4.79 12.86 -2.42
C GLY A 169 -4.27 14.01 -1.60
N GLY A 170 -3.59 13.69 -0.51
CA GLY A 170 -2.91 14.64 0.34
C GLY A 170 -1.57 14.11 0.81
N ALA A 171 -0.62 15.01 1.01
CA ALA A 171 0.73 14.64 1.40
C ALA A 171 1.37 15.67 2.32
N LEU A 172 2.19 15.18 3.24
CA LEU A 172 2.99 16.04 4.10
C LEU A 172 4.41 15.51 4.21
N ARG A 173 5.37 16.39 4.21
CA ARG A 173 6.76 16.12 4.57
C ARG A 173 7.25 17.13 5.59
N ASP A 174 7.80 16.63 6.68
CA ASP A 174 8.48 17.48 7.66
C ASP A 174 10.00 17.30 7.58
N GLY A 175 10.68 18.27 6.98
CA GLY A 175 12.13 18.23 6.76
C GLY A 175 12.98 18.22 8.03
N ARG A 176 12.41 18.52 9.21
CA ARG A 176 13.10 18.41 10.50
C ARG A 176 13.59 16.98 10.79
N PHE A 177 12.89 16.00 10.25
CA PHE A 177 13.17 14.57 10.47
C PHE A 177 13.94 13.90 9.30
N HIS A 178 14.67 14.68 8.50
CA HIS A 178 15.41 14.21 7.31
C HIS A 178 16.41 13.07 7.59
N ARG A 179 16.83 12.89 8.84
CA ARG A 179 17.78 11.83 9.23
C ARG A 179 17.18 10.42 9.17
N THR A 180 15.85 10.30 8.99
CA THR A 180 15.12 9.04 8.83
C THR A 180 15.42 8.04 9.97
N LEU A 181 15.93 6.84 9.65
CA LEU A 181 16.31 5.82 10.64
C LEU A 181 17.54 6.18 11.49
N ARG A 182 18.24 7.29 11.18
CA ARG A 182 19.38 7.79 11.96
C ARG A 182 19.00 8.89 12.94
N MET A 183 17.71 9.09 13.20
CA MET A 183 17.25 10.03 14.22
C MET A 183 17.81 9.68 15.59
N THR A 184 18.20 10.69 16.33
CA THR A 184 18.56 10.55 17.76
C THR A 184 17.32 10.15 18.57
N PRO A 185 17.47 9.59 19.78
CA PRO A 185 16.32 9.27 20.64
C PRO A 185 15.38 10.45 20.89
N LYS A 186 15.91 11.68 20.98
CA LYS A 186 15.12 12.92 21.14
C LYS A 186 14.34 13.24 19.86
N GLU A 187 14.97 13.15 18.70
CA GLU A 187 14.30 13.37 17.42
C GLU A 187 13.22 12.30 17.17
N LEU A 188 13.49 11.04 17.49
CA LEU A 188 12.52 9.96 17.37
C LEU A 188 11.30 10.17 18.28
N SER A 189 11.54 10.61 19.55
CA SER A 189 10.44 10.94 20.46
C SER A 189 9.58 12.08 19.93
N LEU A 190 10.20 13.14 19.41
CA LEU A 190 9.51 14.28 18.83
C LEU A 190 8.73 13.88 17.55
N PHE A 191 9.34 13.06 16.69
CA PHE A 191 8.69 12.50 15.51
C PHE A 191 7.43 11.71 15.91
N SER A 192 7.56 10.79 16.86
CA SER A 192 6.43 9.97 17.33
C SER A 192 5.28 10.83 17.89
N GLN A 193 5.58 11.92 18.59
CA GLN A 193 4.58 12.85 19.13
C GLN A 193 3.88 13.66 18.04
N SER A 194 4.55 13.93 16.92
CA SER A 194 3.98 14.73 15.83
C SER A 194 3.26 13.90 14.75
N CYS A 195 3.43 12.57 14.74
CA CYS A 195 2.93 11.71 13.67
C CYS A 195 1.42 11.83 13.44
N VAL A 196 0.60 11.82 14.52
CA VAL A 196 -0.86 11.91 14.36
C VAL A 196 -1.25 13.26 13.77
N GLY A 197 -0.70 14.36 14.27
CA GLY A 197 -0.98 15.71 13.74
C GLY A 197 -0.57 15.86 12.27
N HIS A 198 0.57 15.28 11.88
CA HIS A 198 1.02 15.27 10.48
C HIS A 198 0.10 14.45 9.58
N LEU A 199 -0.34 13.27 10.04
CA LEU A 199 -1.30 12.46 9.30
C LEU A 199 -2.64 13.20 9.14
N VAL A 200 -3.15 13.80 10.20
CA VAL A 200 -4.38 14.60 10.16
C VAL A 200 -4.26 15.74 9.14
N THR A 201 -3.09 16.38 9.04
CA THR A 201 -2.86 17.44 8.04
C THR A 201 -2.91 16.89 6.61
N ALA A 202 -2.24 15.75 6.34
CA ALA A 202 -2.31 15.12 5.02
C ALA A 202 -3.72 14.62 4.68
N MET A 203 -4.46 14.10 5.67
CA MET A 203 -5.86 13.69 5.48
C MET A 203 -6.78 14.88 5.19
N ARG A 204 -6.58 16.03 5.85
CA ARG A 204 -7.34 17.26 5.53
C ARG A 204 -7.15 17.68 4.09
N GLU A 205 -5.92 17.74 3.63
CA GLU A 205 -5.64 18.06 2.22
C GLU A 205 -6.41 17.11 1.28
N ALA A 206 -6.44 15.82 1.60
CA ALA A 206 -7.16 14.84 0.80
C ALA A 206 -8.69 15.03 0.84
N VAL A 207 -9.32 15.20 2.03
CA VAL A 207 -10.78 15.38 2.12
C VAL A 207 -11.23 16.71 1.52
N ASP A 208 -10.46 17.79 1.74
CA ASP A 208 -10.73 19.10 1.15
C ASP A 208 -10.67 19.03 -0.39
N GLY A 209 -9.68 18.32 -0.94
CA GLY A 209 -9.54 18.09 -2.38
C GLY A 209 -10.69 17.29 -2.99
N ALA A 210 -11.34 16.42 -2.22
CA ALA A 210 -12.52 15.67 -2.62
C ALA A 210 -13.84 16.40 -2.34
N GLY A 211 -13.82 17.54 -1.62
CA GLY A 211 -15.02 18.27 -1.22
C GLY A 211 -15.87 17.54 -0.18
N ILE A 212 -15.25 16.73 0.69
CA ILE A 212 -15.90 15.95 1.74
C ILE A 212 -15.29 16.28 3.11
N GLY A 213 -15.85 15.72 4.19
CA GLY A 213 -15.31 15.86 5.54
C GLY A 213 -14.75 14.53 6.09
N PHE A 214 -14.07 14.60 7.23
CA PHE A 214 -13.60 13.41 7.95
C PHE A 214 -14.71 12.39 8.27
N PRO A 215 -15.94 12.81 8.67
CA PRO A 215 -17.02 11.88 8.93
C PRO A 215 -17.46 11.06 7.72
N ASP A 216 -17.18 11.57 6.51
CA ASP A 216 -17.57 10.96 5.25
C ASP A 216 -16.59 9.86 4.78
N ILE A 217 -15.51 9.62 5.52
CA ILE A 217 -14.59 8.50 5.30
C ILE A 217 -15.20 7.26 5.94
N ASP A 218 -15.55 6.25 5.13
CA ASP A 218 -16.11 4.99 5.62
C ASP A 218 -15.02 4.06 6.14
N TRP A 219 -13.89 3.98 5.43
CA TRP A 219 -12.76 3.12 5.77
C TRP A 219 -11.42 3.82 5.71
N ILE A 220 -10.52 3.40 6.60
CA ILE A 220 -9.09 3.73 6.54
C ILE A 220 -8.33 2.43 6.33
N MET A 221 -7.60 2.33 5.21
CA MET A 221 -6.64 1.27 4.96
C MET A 221 -5.27 1.72 5.46
N PRO A 222 -4.82 1.18 6.57
CA PRO A 222 -3.76 1.75 7.37
C PRO A 222 -2.35 1.32 6.91
N ASP A 223 -1.36 2.08 7.33
CA ASP A 223 -0.03 1.55 7.60
C ASP A 223 -0.11 0.55 8.75
N LEU A 224 0.34 -0.68 8.54
CA LEU A 224 0.21 -1.79 9.50
C LEU A 224 1.38 -1.85 10.48
N SER A 225 2.00 -0.71 10.82
CA SER A 225 3.15 -0.69 11.70
C SER A 225 2.80 -0.86 13.18
N SER A 226 1.64 -0.36 13.65
CA SER A 226 1.34 -0.35 15.07
C SER A 226 -0.13 -0.10 15.41
N ALA A 227 -0.78 -1.04 16.11
CA ALA A 227 -2.10 -0.81 16.69
C ALA A 227 -2.13 0.34 17.72
N LEU A 228 -1.02 0.58 18.42
CA LEU A 228 -0.92 1.68 19.39
C LEU A 228 -1.01 3.04 18.67
N PHE A 229 -0.36 3.19 17.51
CA PHE A 229 -0.47 4.41 16.72
C PHE A 229 -1.93 4.70 16.34
N TRP A 230 -2.64 3.71 15.83
CA TRP A 230 -4.03 3.86 15.39
C TRP A 230 -5.00 4.11 16.55
N ARG A 231 -4.80 3.50 17.71
CA ARG A 231 -5.56 3.86 18.92
C ARG A 231 -5.35 5.32 19.33
N ASN A 232 -4.11 5.82 19.23
CA ASN A 232 -3.83 7.23 19.51
C ASN A 232 -4.49 8.15 18.48
N PHE A 233 -4.41 7.79 17.20
CA PHE A 233 -5.08 8.51 16.12
C PHE A 233 -6.59 8.62 16.36
N CYS A 234 -7.26 7.50 16.66
CA CYS A 234 -8.69 7.49 16.97
C CYS A 234 -9.04 8.42 18.16
N ARG A 235 -8.23 8.36 19.21
CA ARG A 235 -8.45 9.22 20.40
C ARG A 235 -8.29 10.70 20.09
N GLU A 236 -7.38 11.09 19.20
CA GLU A 236 -7.12 12.49 18.84
C GLU A 236 -8.11 13.01 17.80
N THR A 237 -8.61 12.16 16.92
CA THR A 237 -9.49 12.56 15.81
C THR A 237 -10.97 12.33 16.07
N GLY A 238 -11.31 11.45 17.01
CA GLY A 238 -12.68 10.99 17.23
C GLY A 238 -13.17 9.96 16.20
N ILE A 239 -12.33 9.52 15.26
CA ILE A 239 -12.66 8.45 14.30
C ILE A 239 -12.80 7.15 15.07
N GLN A 240 -13.84 6.37 14.77
CA GLN A 240 -14.09 5.07 15.38
C GLN A 240 -13.04 4.05 14.91
N GLN A 241 -12.55 3.21 15.83
CA GLN A 241 -11.49 2.25 15.53
C GLN A 241 -11.94 1.20 14.51
N GLU A 242 -13.22 0.89 14.47
CA GLU A 242 -13.86 -0.07 13.55
C GLU A 242 -13.78 0.37 12.08
N ARG A 243 -13.53 1.64 11.82
CA ARG A 243 -13.28 2.18 10.47
C ARG A 243 -11.85 1.94 9.97
N ILE A 244 -10.95 1.42 10.83
CA ILE A 244 -9.56 1.16 10.47
C ILE A 244 -9.36 -0.33 10.25
N CYS A 245 -9.07 -0.74 9.03
CA CYS A 245 -8.87 -2.14 8.66
C CYS A 245 -7.54 -2.68 9.21
N LEU A 246 -7.53 -3.13 10.47
CA LEU A 246 -6.35 -3.69 11.14
C LEU A 246 -6.28 -5.22 11.08
N ASP A 247 -7.14 -5.88 10.34
CA ASP A 247 -7.31 -7.34 10.31
C ASP A 247 -6.01 -8.08 9.98
N LEU A 248 -5.24 -7.53 9.06
CA LEU A 248 -3.97 -8.11 8.65
C LEU A 248 -2.81 -7.86 9.62
N LEU A 249 -2.96 -6.90 10.55
CA LEU A 249 -1.87 -6.49 11.43
C LEU A 249 -1.27 -7.63 12.25
N PRO A 250 -2.06 -8.52 12.88
CA PRO A 250 -1.48 -9.59 13.71
C PRO A 250 -0.67 -10.62 12.91
N GLU A 251 -1.11 -10.96 11.70
CA GLU A 251 -0.57 -12.09 10.93
C GLU A 251 0.38 -11.67 9.81
N ARG A 252 0.21 -10.46 9.29
CA ARG A 252 1.04 -9.94 8.20
C ARG A 252 2.01 -8.88 8.68
N GLY A 253 1.67 -8.16 9.76
CA GLY A 253 2.48 -7.05 10.26
C GLY A 253 2.70 -5.97 9.21
N HIS A 254 3.75 -5.21 9.39
CA HIS A 254 4.14 -4.13 8.50
C HIS A 254 4.96 -4.66 7.31
N ASN A 255 4.55 -4.33 6.09
CA ASN A 255 5.24 -4.70 4.86
C ASN A 255 5.61 -3.45 4.04
N ASN A 256 6.06 -2.42 4.74
CA ASN A 256 6.48 -1.14 4.15
C ASN A 256 5.37 -0.46 3.34
N GLY A 257 5.65 -0.06 2.09
CA GLY A 257 4.74 0.74 1.28
C GLY A 257 3.49 0.00 0.76
N VAL A 258 3.39 -1.31 0.97
CA VAL A 258 2.29 -2.12 0.41
C VAL A 258 1.10 -2.29 1.35
N ASP A 259 1.22 -1.91 2.62
CA ASP A 259 0.24 -2.18 3.66
C ASP A 259 -1.17 -1.74 3.31
N ALA A 260 -1.34 -0.48 2.91
CA ALA A 260 -2.65 0.09 2.63
C ALA A 260 -3.37 -0.63 1.47
N LEU A 261 -2.64 -1.02 0.43
CA LEU A 261 -3.21 -1.78 -0.69
C LEU A 261 -3.51 -3.23 -0.31
N SER A 262 -2.68 -3.84 0.55
CA SER A 262 -2.95 -5.18 1.09
C SER A 262 -4.21 -5.18 1.97
N ALA A 263 -4.38 -4.17 2.82
CA ALA A 263 -5.58 -3.99 3.63
C ALA A 263 -6.83 -3.76 2.76
N LEU A 264 -6.70 -2.94 1.70
CA LEU A 264 -7.77 -2.71 0.74
C LEU A 264 -8.20 -4.02 0.06
N GLN A 265 -7.24 -4.79 -0.46
CA GLN A 265 -7.52 -6.08 -1.09
C GLN A 265 -8.19 -7.05 -0.11
N HIS A 266 -7.73 -7.09 1.14
CA HIS A 266 -8.32 -7.93 2.18
C HIS A 266 -9.77 -7.55 2.46
N ALA A 267 -10.07 -6.28 2.70
CA ALA A 267 -11.41 -5.79 2.97
C ALA A 267 -12.38 -6.07 1.80
N ASP A 268 -11.89 -5.92 0.56
CA ASP A 268 -12.62 -6.25 -0.65
C ASP A 268 -12.93 -7.74 -0.77
N MET A 269 -11.91 -8.60 -0.65
CA MET A 269 -12.06 -10.06 -0.77
C MET A 269 -12.93 -10.67 0.34
N THR A 270 -12.98 -10.04 1.51
CA THR A 270 -13.80 -10.48 2.65
C THR A 270 -15.20 -9.85 2.66
N GLY A 271 -15.53 -9.03 1.64
CA GLY A 271 -16.86 -8.44 1.49
C GLY A 271 -17.18 -7.37 2.54
N GLN A 272 -16.18 -6.72 3.12
CA GLN A 272 -16.38 -5.65 4.10
C GLN A 272 -16.81 -4.33 3.44
N LEU A 273 -16.43 -4.13 2.17
CA LEU A 273 -16.70 -2.88 1.45
C LEU A 273 -18.10 -2.86 0.85
N GLN A 274 -18.74 -1.70 0.88
CA GLN A 274 -20.03 -1.44 0.24
C GLN A 274 -19.86 -0.49 -0.95
N PRO A 275 -20.64 -0.64 -2.04
CA PRO A 275 -20.63 0.29 -3.15
C PRO A 275 -20.81 1.74 -2.69
N GLY A 276 -19.93 2.63 -3.11
CA GLY A 276 -19.91 4.04 -2.71
C GLY A 276 -19.06 4.34 -1.47
N ASP A 277 -18.51 3.33 -0.78
CA ASP A 277 -17.61 3.56 0.35
C ASP A 277 -16.42 4.43 -0.07
N ARG A 278 -16.15 5.45 0.73
CA ARG A 278 -15.00 6.34 0.60
C ARG A 278 -13.88 5.87 1.50
N ILE A 279 -12.77 5.51 0.87
CA ILE A 279 -11.69 4.78 1.50
C ILE A 279 -10.43 5.65 1.48
N ALA A 280 -9.82 5.87 2.64
CA ALA A 280 -8.53 6.51 2.78
C ALA A 280 -7.42 5.45 2.82
N LEU A 281 -6.58 5.40 1.79
CA LEU A 281 -5.33 4.65 1.79
C LEU A 281 -4.27 5.49 2.47
N VAL A 282 -3.62 4.98 3.51
CA VAL A 282 -2.69 5.75 4.34
C VAL A 282 -1.33 5.07 4.40
N ALA A 283 -0.30 5.83 4.09
CA ALA A 283 1.08 5.42 4.31
C ALA A 283 1.85 6.53 5.04
N LEU A 284 2.73 6.13 5.93
CA LEU A 284 3.64 7.03 6.63
C LEU A 284 5.01 6.37 6.81
N GLY A 285 6.05 7.18 6.89
CA GLY A 285 7.40 6.64 6.98
C GLY A 285 8.39 7.55 7.69
N PRO A 286 9.48 6.97 8.23
CA PRO A 286 10.59 7.72 8.83
C PRO A 286 11.10 8.80 7.87
N GLY A 287 11.48 9.97 8.42
CA GLY A 287 11.80 11.18 7.62
C GLY A 287 10.59 12.08 7.48
N ALA A 288 9.50 11.73 8.21
CA ALA A 288 8.22 12.41 8.27
C ALA A 288 7.58 12.58 6.89
N TYR A 289 7.45 11.47 6.19
CA TYR A 289 6.69 11.38 4.96
C TYR A 289 5.31 10.82 5.27
N PHE A 290 4.27 11.50 4.81
CA PHE A 290 2.87 11.08 4.94
C PHE A 290 2.20 11.19 3.59
N GLN A 291 1.44 10.18 3.21
CA GLN A 291 0.66 10.15 1.97
C GLN A 291 -0.70 9.55 2.25
N VAL A 292 -1.72 10.22 1.77
CA VAL A 292 -3.11 9.75 1.76
C VAL A 292 -3.60 9.76 0.33
N VAL A 293 -4.31 8.72 -0.07
CA VAL A 293 -5.04 8.66 -1.34
C VAL A 293 -6.48 8.28 -1.00
N LEU A 294 -7.43 9.10 -1.42
CA LEU A 294 -8.85 8.81 -1.29
C LEU A 294 -9.38 8.16 -2.56
N VAL A 295 -10.05 7.04 -2.37
CA VAL A 295 -10.75 6.32 -3.43
C VAL A 295 -12.19 6.03 -3.04
N GLU A 296 -13.07 5.83 -4.02
CA GLU A 296 -14.42 5.33 -3.84
C GLU A 296 -14.52 3.92 -4.39
N PHE A 297 -15.14 3.02 -3.65
CA PHE A 297 -15.37 1.66 -4.09
C PHE A 297 -16.55 1.61 -5.06
N THR A 298 -16.29 1.20 -6.30
CA THR A 298 -17.26 1.16 -7.40
C THR A 298 -17.26 -0.23 -8.04
N PRO A 299 -17.67 -1.29 -7.31
CA PRO A 299 -17.69 -2.62 -7.89
C PRO A 299 -18.61 -2.61 -9.10
N GLU A 300 -18.27 -3.40 -10.13
CA GLU A 300 -19.21 -3.67 -11.22
C GLU A 300 -20.55 -4.09 -10.61
N SER A 301 -21.63 -3.40 -11.00
CA SER A 301 -22.97 -3.93 -10.74
C SER A 301 -22.94 -5.34 -11.30
N SER A 302 -23.17 -6.34 -10.46
CA SER A 302 -23.36 -7.70 -10.92
C SER A 302 -24.36 -7.62 -12.06
N VAL A 303 -23.89 -7.78 -13.31
CA VAL A 303 -24.79 -8.03 -14.41
C VAL A 303 -25.52 -9.27 -13.96
N ASP A 304 -26.80 -9.09 -13.67
CA ASP A 304 -27.69 -10.18 -13.28
C ASP A 304 -27.67 -11.15 -14.46
N LEU A 305 -26.80 -12.15 -14.37
CA LEU A 305 -26.80 -13.29 -15.25
C LEU A 305 -27.99 -14.13 -14.85
N SER A 306 -29.19 -13.55 -14.93
CA SER A 306 -30.40 -14.31 -15.03
C SER A 306 -30.32 -15.06 -16.37
N TRP A 307 -29.79 -16.27 -16.29
CA TRP A 307 -29.84 -17.27 -17.31
C TRP A 307 -31.35 -17.55 -17.56
N GLU A 308 -31.93 -16.86 -18.52
CA GLU A 308 -33.20 -17.26 -19.11
C GLU A 308 -32.99 -18.64 -19.76
N SER A 309 -33.47 -19.67 -19.07
CA SER A 309 -33.60 -21.01 -19.64
C SER A 309 -34.32 -20.89 -20.97
N ALA A 310 -33.63 -21.30 -22.05
CA ALA A 310 -34.29 -21.45 -23.37
C ALA A 310 -35.55 -22.32 -23.24
N PRO A 311 -36.66 -21.99 -23.93
CA PRO A 311 -37.84 -22.82 -23.90
C PRO A 311 -37.50 -24.16 -24.51
N GLU A 312 -37.91 -25.26 -23.81
CA GLU A 312 -37.86 -26.59 -24.35
C GLU A 312 -38.70 -26.65 -25.64
N GLU A 313 -38.04 -26.94 -26.75
CA GLU A 313 -38.74 -27.30 -27.99
C GLU A 313 -39.51 -28.60 -27.72
N SER A 314 -40.83 -28.49 -27.65
CA SER A 314 -41.72 -29.64 -27.68
C SER A 314 -41.67 -30.28 -29.05
N THR A 315 -41.08 -31.47 -29.12
CA THR A 315 -41.24 -32.40 -30.25
C THR A 315 -42.62 -33.01 -30.23
N GLU A 316 -43.47 -32.66 -31.21
CA GLU A 316 -44.50 -33.54 -31.75
C GLU A 316 -44.00 -34.26 -33.00
#